data_734f32788d80553477628eae84d37d95
#
_entry.id   734f32788d80553477628eae84d37d95
#
_cell.length_a   1.000
_cell.length_b   1.000
_cell.length_c   1.000
_cell.angle_alpha   90.00
_cell.angle_beta   90.00
_cell.angle_gamma   90.00
#
_symmetry.space_group_name_H-M   'P 1'
#
loop_
_entity.id
_entity.type
_entity.pdbx_description
1 polymer ?
#
loop_
_entity_poly.entity_id
_entity_poly.type
_entity_poly.pdbx_seq_one_letter_code
_entity_poly.pdbx_strand_id
1 'polypeptide(L)'
;MKETKVIRYEDNAEMRTVTGWVCKTCSRWYGYDDDARHMASYCCCTERPCECGGRAEKSYIKCDECRRKSDSARYYAREEKPWDGKTPLCCDDADDWFFSLDDLLDHLETDSPTVEQVEALRLIIAVPHHPGFFDLSEHLMDYVCDDADLPGDYEAAEKAINDYLKENEPLSWTHGKYRPSVASILDLREK
;
A
#
# COMPACT_ATOMS: atom_id res chain seq x y z
N MET A 1 17.46 50.31 -13.59
CA MET A 1 16.50 49.44 -14.31
C MET A 1 17.32 48.44 -15.12
N LYS A 2 17.15 47.13 -14.89
CA LYS A 2 17.80 46.11 -15.76
C LYS A 2 17.01 46.10 -17.07
N GLU A 3 17.66 46.36 -18.19
CA GLU A 3 17.05 46.16 -19.50
C GLU A 3 16.63 44.72 -19.66
N THR A 4 15.35 44.49 -19.88
CA THR A 4 14.83 43.15 -20.16
C THR A 4 15.20 42.83 -21.62
N LYS A 5 16.15 41.90 -21.83
CA LYS A 5 16.55 41.44 -23.15
C LYS A 5 15.34 40.74 -23.82
N VAL A 6 14.89 41.31 -24.92
CA VAL A 6 13.83 40.67 -25.74
C VAL A 6 14.48 39.55 -26.58
N ILE A 7 14.00 38.31 -26.41
CA ILE A 7 14.43 37.15 -27.21
C ILE A 7 13.26 36.84 -28.17
N ARG A 8 13.52 36.91 -29.48
CA ARG A 8 12.52 36.62 -30.50
C ARG A 8 12.43 35.14 -30.77
N TYR A 9 11.25 34.65 -31.13
CA TYR A 9 10.98 33.23 -31.39
C TYR A 9 11.93 32.64 -32.46
N GLU A 10 12.10 33.37 -33.58
CA GLU A 10 12.95 32.97 -34.70
C GLU A 10 14.44 32.87 -34.37
N ASP A 11 14.90 33.57 -33.34
CA ASP A 11 16.30 33.63 -32.92
C ASP A 11 16.60 32.70 -31.73
N ASN A 12 15.58 32.01 -31.18
CA ASN A 12 15.71 31.22 -29.95
C ASN A 12 16.01 29.72 -30.20
N ALA A 13 16.24 29.32 -31.44
CA ALA A 13 16.57 27.94 -31.77
C ALA A 13 17.90 27.86 -32.55
N GLU A 14 18.73 26.92 -32.14
CA GLU A 14 19.94 26.60 -32.91
C GLU A 14 20.14 25.07 -32.94
N MET A 15 20.78 24.60 -34.03
CA MET A 15 21.16 23.22 -34.12
C MET A 15 22.52 23.02 -33.40
N ARG A 16 22.54 22.13 -32.42
CA ARG A 16 23.77 21.75 -31.71
C ARG A 16 23.93 20.23 -31.69
N THR A 17 25.16 19.77 -31.79
CA THR A 17 25.53 18.40 -31.47
C THR A 17 25.77 18.33 -29.96
N VAL A 18 24.99 17.50 -29.26
CA VAL A 18 25.16 17.27 -27.83
C VAL A 18 25.58 15.82 -27.59
N THR A 19 26.55 15.63 -26.69
CA THR A 19 26.94 14.31 -26.21
C THR A 19 26.18 13.99 -24.93
N GLY A 20 25.67 12.77 -24.81
CA GLY A 20 24.95 12.38 -23.61
C GLY A 20 24.20 11.07 -23.76
N TRP A 21 23.42 10.74 -22.72
CA TRP A 21 22.64 9.51 -22.66
C TRP A 21 21.29 9.69 -23.33
N VAL A 22 20.96 8.81 -24.26
CA VAL A 22 19.68 8.76 -24.96
C VAL A 22 19.03 7.40 -24.76
N CYS A 23 17.72 7.38 -24.62
CA CYS A 23 16.96 6.15 -24.68
C CYS A 23 17.02 5.57 -26.10
N LYS A 24 17.53 4.36 -26.26
CA LYS A 24 17.65 3.71 -27.57
C LYS A 24 16.33 3.46 -28.28
N THR A 25 15.23 3.36 -27.51
CA THR A 25 13.90 3.05 -28.05
C THR A 25 13.16 4.30 -28.55
N CYS A 26 13.17 5.40 -27.79
CA CYS A 26 12.42 6.62 -28.13
C CYS A 26 13.31 7.84 -28.46
N SER A 27 14.62 7.68 -28.41
CA SER A 27 15.62 8.72 -28.69
C SER A 27 15.57 9.96 -27.79
N ARG A 28 14.86 9.88 -26.66
CA ARG A 28 14.82 10.96 -25.68
C ARG A 28 16.19 11.14 -25.05
N TRP A 29 16.69 12.37 -25.05
CA TRP A 29 17.94 12.75 -24.41
C TRP A 29 17.75 13.10 -22.93
N TYR A 30 18.67 12.71 -22.06
CA TYR A 30 18.57 12.88 -20.61
C TYR A 30 19.73 13.66 -19.97
N GLY A 31 20.81 13.87 -20.66
CA GLY A 31 22.00 14.53 -20.12
C GLY A 31 23.25 13.68 -20.25
N TYR A 32 24.31 14.03 -19.51
CA TYR A 32 25.63 13.42 -19.66
C TYR A 32 26.18 12.78 -18.36
N ASP A 33 25.51 12.97 -17.24
CA ASP A 33 25.87 12.41 -15.93
C ASP A 33 25.39 10.96 -15.74
N ASP A 34 25.71 10.37 -14.59
CA ASP A 34 25.32 9.00 -14.25
C ASP A 34 23.81 8.88 -14.00
N ASP A 35 23.18 9.92 -13.46
CA ASP A 35 21.72 9.95 -13.25
C ASP A 35 21.01 9.94 -14.61
N ALA A 36 21.49 10.73 -15.56
CA ALA A 36 21.00 10.72 -16.94
C ALA A 36 21.15 9.36 -17.61
N ARG A 37 22.26 8.63 -17.34
CA ARG A 37 22.45 7.26 -17.81
C ARG A 37 21.34 6.34 -17.25
N HIS A 38 21.09 6.44 -15.95
CA HIS A 38 20.04 5.65 -15.29
C HIS A 38 18.65 5.96 -15.88
N MET A 39 18.32 7.24 -16.02
CA MET A 39 17.05 7.70 -16.58
C MET A 39 16.85 7.24 -18.04
N ALA A 40 17.87 7.32 -18.87
CA ALA A 40 17.84 6.85 -20.26
C ALA A 40 17.63 5.33 -20.34
N SER A 41 18.30 4.57 -19.46
CA SER A 41 18.16 3.12 -19.39
C SER A 41 16.78 2.69 -18.92
N TYR A 42 16.21 3.42 -17.97
CA TYR A 42 14.88 3.14 -17.40
C TYR A 42 13.73 3.59 -18.31
N CYS A 43 13.92 4.54 -19.21
CA CYS A 43 12.88 5.23 -19.98
C CYS A 43 11.85 4.27 -20.61
N CYS A 44 12.29 3.40 -21.49
CA CYS A 44 11.45 2.44 -22.22
C CYS A 44 11.79 0.97 -21.92
N CYS A 45 12.56 0.69 -20.87
CA CYS A 45 12.79 -0.70 -20.49
C CYS A 45 11.47 -1.34 -20.01
N THR A 46 11.33 -2.63 -20.25
CA THR A 46 10.22 -3.46 -19.74
C THR A 46 10.66 -4.29 -18.56
N GLU A 47 11.97 -4.54 -18.46
CA GLU A 47 12.58 -5.35 -17.42
C GLU A 47 13.84 -4.66 -16.87
N ARG A 48 14.20 -5.03 -15.64
CA ARG A 48 15.42 -4.57 -14.96
C ARG A 48 16.13 -5.74 -14.28
N PRO A 49 17.46 -5.64 -14.03
CA PRO A 49 18.18 -6.71 -13.35
C PRO A 49 17.74 -6.82 -11.89
N CYS A 50 17.61 -8.05 -11.41
CA CYS A 50 17.43 -8.40 -10.01
C CYS A 50 18.79 -8.78 -9.40
N GLU A 51 18.98 -8.55 -8.10
CA GLU A 51 20.22 -8.90 -7.38
C GLU A 51 20.57 -10.39 -7.47
N CYS A 52 19.57 -11.28 -7.63
CA CYS A 52 19.80 -12.72 -7.82
C CYS A 52 20.34 -13.10 -9.21
N GLY A 53 20.54 -12.12 -10.11
CA GLY A 53 20.91 -12.35 -11.51
C GLY A 53 19.74 -12.59 -12.46
N GLY A 54 18.51 -12.73 -11.94
CA GLY A 54 17.28 -12.84 -12.75
C GLY A 54 16.80 -11.49 -13.28
N ARG A 55 15.59 -11.49 -13.88
CA ARG A 55 14.92 -10.30 -14.40
C ARG A 55 13.66 -9.99 -13.60
N ALA A 56 13.48 -8.74 -13.29
CA ALA A 56 12.26 -8.19 -12.69
C ALA A 56 11.53 -7.31 -13.71
N GLU A 57 10.23 -7.23 -13.65
CA GLU A 57 9.48 -6.23 -14.39
C GLU A 57 9.91 -4.82 -13.99
N LYS A 58 9.73 -3.85 -14.90
CA LYS A 58 10.19 -2.48 -14.74
C LYS A 58 9.80 -1.84 -13.40
N SER A 59 8.60 -2.08 -12.94
CA SER A 59 8.03 -1.50 -11.70
C SER A 59 8.58 -2.13 -10.42
N TYR A 60 9.26 -3.28 -10.52
CA TYR A 60 9.75 -4.01 -9.36
C TYR A 60 11.28 -4.04 -9.29
N ILE A 61 11.82 -3.96 -8.09
CA ILE A 61 13.28 -4.07 -7.83
C ILE A 61 13.72 -5.54 -7.82
N LYS A 62 12.82 -6.45 -7.42
CA LYS A 62 13.08 -7.88 -7.30
C LYS A 62 12.24 -8.66 -8.32
N CYS A 63 12.79 -9.76 -8.86
CA CYS A 63 12.01 -10.70 -9.68
C CYS A 63 10.97 -11.43 -8.83
N ASP A 64 9.98 -12.06 -9.47
CA ASP A 64 8.85 -12.71 -8.81
C ASP A 64 9.28 -13.78 -7.80
N GLU A 65 10.31 -14.54 -8.12
CA GLU A 65 10.84 -15.55 -7.20
C GLU A 65 11.42 -14.91 -5.94
N CYS A 66 12.21 -13.83 -6.09
CA CYS A 66 12.77 -13.11 -4.95
C CYS A 66 11.70 -12.40 -4.13
N ARG A 67 10.62 -11.89 -4.77
CA ARG A 67 9.48 -11.32 -4.07
C ARG A 67 8.77 -12.39 -3.25
N ARG A 68 8.40 -13.51 -3.88
CA ARG A 68 7.74 -14.64 -3.17
C ARG A 68 8.56 -15.17 -2.00
N LYS A 69 9.88 -15.30 -2.14
CA LYS A 69 10.76 -15.68 -1.03
C LYS A 69 10.76 -14.65 0.09
N SER A 70 10.84 -13.37 -0.25
CA SER A 70 10.81 -12.26 0.70
C SER A 70 9.48 -12.20 1.46
N ASP A 71 8.36 -12.36 0.75
CA ASP A 71 7.02 -12.32 1.32
C ASP A 71 6.75 -13.54 2.21
N SER A 72 7.16 -14.73 1.77
CA SER A 72 7.11 -15.93 2.61
C SER A 72 7.94 -15.76 3.88
N ALA A 73 9.16 -15.27 3.77
CA ALA A 73 10.03 -15.05 4.95
C ALA A 73 9.40 -14.04 5.92
N ARG A 74 8.79 -12.96 5.40
CA ARG A 74 8.09 -11.95 6.20
C ARG A 74 6.87 -12.57 6.91
N TYR A 75 6.07 -13.37 6.21
CA TYR A 75 4.92 -14.03 6.79
C TYR A 75 5.31 -14.98 7.93
N TYR A 76 6.27 -15.87 7.71
CA TYR A 76 6.71 -16.83 8.73
C TYR A 76 7.49 -16.21 9.88
N ALA A 77 8.01 -14.99 9.73
CA ALA A 77 8.60 -14.22 10.81
C ALA A 77 7.57 -13.58 11.77
N ARG A 78 6.28 -13.59 11.39
CA ARG A 78 5.20 -13.10 12.27
C ARG A 78 5.06 -14.03 13.48
N GLU A 79 4.81 -13.43 14.63
CA GLU A 79 4.45 -14.18 15.85
C GLU A 79 3.12 -14.91 15.63
N GLU A 80 3.10 -16.18 16.03
CA GLU A 80 1.91 -17.01 15.98
C GLU A 80 1.05 -16.82 17.22
N LYS A 81 -0.28 -16.71 17.03
CA LYS A 81 -1.25 -16.63 18.12
C LYS A 81 -2.45 -17.53 17.86
N PRO A 82 -3.08 -18.10 18.91
CA PRO A 82 -4.36 -18.76 18.78
C PRO A 82 -5.40 -17.76 18.21
N TRP A 83 -6.19 -18.21 17.27
CA TRP A 83 -7.32 -17.44 16.79
C TRP A 83 -8.55 -17.68 17.68
N ASP A 84 -9.30 -16.62 17.95
CA ASP A 84 -10.46 -16.63 18.85
C ASP A 84 -11.78 -17.04 18.15
N GLY A 85 -11.75 -17.23 16.83
CA GLY A 85 -12.92 -17.56 16.00
C GLY A 85 -13.85 -16.36 15.74
N LYS A 86 -13.49 -15.15 16.17
CA LYS A 86 -14.33 -13.94 16.07
C LYS A 86 -13.61 -12.78 15.40
N THR A 87 -12.34 -12.59 15.71
CA THR A 87 -11.53 -11.55 15.06
C THR A 87 -11.38 -11.91 13.58
N PRO A 88 -11.66 -11.00 12.65
CA PRO A 88 -11.51 -11.31 11.23
C PRO A 88 -10.09 -11.75 10.88
N LEU A 89 -10.00 -12.64 9.91
CA LEU A 89 -8.76 -13.05 9.27
C LEU A 89 -8.68 -12.42 7.87
N CYS A 90 -7.47 -12.21 7.39
CA CYS A 90 -7.22 -11.79 6.01
C CYS A 90 -6.02 -12.55 5.44
N CYS A 91 -5.96 -12.68 4.12
CA CYS A 91 -4.79 -13.22 3.45
C CYS A 91 -3.64 -12.21 3.41
N ASP A 92 -2.38 -12.67 3.55
CA ASP A 92 -1.18 -11.79 3.49
C ASP A 92 -0.91 -11.25 2.06
N ASP A 93 -1.36 -11.98 1.03
CA ASP A 93 -1.05 -11.72 -0.37
C ASP A 93 -2.28 -11.52 -1.28
N ALA A 94 -3.48 -11.51 -0.70
CA ALA A 94 -4.74 -11.29 -1.40
C ALA A 94 -5.68 -10.40 -0.58
N ASP A 95 -6.68 -9.80 -1.24
CA ASP A 95 -7.71 -8.98 -0.58
C ASP A 95 -8.87 -9.81 -0.02
N ASP A 96 -8.61 -11.08 0.33
CA ASP A 96 -9.62 -11.96 0.89
C ASP A 96 -9.72 -11.79 2.40
N TRP A 97 -10.96 -11.62 2.87
CA TRP A 97 -11.29 -11.39 4.27
C TRP A 97 -12.31 -12.41 4.75
N PHE A 98 -12.09 -12.95 5.95
CA PHE A 98 -12.96 -13.93 6.59
C PHE A 98 -13.41 -13.41 7.95
N PHE A 99 -14.69 -13.14 8.11
CA PHE A 99 -15.28 -12.59 9.33
C PHE A 99 -15.77 -13.68 10.28
N SER A 100 -15.79 -14.93 9.80
CA SER A 100 -16.18 -16.11 10.56
C SER A 100 -15.42 -17.33 10.11
N LEU A 101 -15.51 -18.41 10.89
CA LEU A 101 -15.01 -19.72 10.49
C LEU A 101 -15.76 -20.24 9.24
N ASP A 102 -17.06 -19.99 9.18
CA ASP A 102 -17.90 -20.44 8.07
C ASP A 102 -17.45 -19.79 6.74
N ASP A 103 -17.15 -18.46 6.76
CA ASP A 103 -16.60 -17.76 5.57
C ASP A 103 -15.29 -18.40 5.08
N LEU A 104 -14.42 -18.81 6.02
CA LEU A 104 -13.15 -19.46 5.69
C LEU A 104 -13.38 -20.85 5.09
N LEU A 105 -14.31 -21.63 5.67
CA LEU A 105 -14.64 -22.98 5.17
C LEU A 105 -15.32 -22.93 3.81
N ASP A 106 -16.21 -21.97 3.60
CA ASP A 106 -16.86 -21.73 2.30
C ASP A 106 -15.81 -21.37 1.22
N HIS A 107 -14.85 -20.52 1.56
CA HIS A 107 -13.75 -20.17 0.64
C HIS A 107 -12.88 -21.39 0.28
N LEU A 108 -12.64 -22.27 1.23
CA LEU A 108 -11.89 -23.51 1.02
C LEU A 108 -12.72 -24.63 0.35
N GLU A 109 -14.02 -24.38 0.14
CA GLU A 109 -14.98 -25.34 -0.43
C GLU A 109 -14.96 -26.70 0.29
N THR A 110 -14.76 -26.68 1.62
CA THR A 110 -14.64 -27.89 2.43
C THR A 110 -14.99 -27.68 3.90
N ASP A 111 -15.74 -28.60 4.47
CA ASP A 111 -16.02 -28.64 5.91
C ASP A 111 -14.84 -29.22 6.73
N SER A 112 -13.80 -29.72 6.07
CA SER A 112 -12.69 -30.41 6.70
C SER A 112 -11.36 -30.02 6.07
N PRO A 113 -10.90 -28.74 6.26
CA PRO A 113 -9.66 -28.28 5.67
C PRO A 113 -8.45 -29.01 6.25
N THR A 114 -7.48 -29.28 5.40
CA THR A 114 -6.18 -29.79 5.82
C THR A 114 -5.29 -28.65 6.32
N VAL A 115 -4.25 -29.03 7.08
CA VAL A 115 -3.23 -28.05 7.53
C VAL A 115 -2.65 -27.29 6.34
N GLU A 116 -2.31 -28.01 5.26
CA GLU A 116 -1.70 -27.45 4.06
C GLU A 116 -2.62 -26.44 3.35
N GLN A 117 -3.93 -26.69 3.33
CA GLN A 117 -4.91 -25.78 2.74
C GLN A 117 -4.99 -24.46 3.53
N VAL A 118 -5.04 -24.55 4.85
CA VAL A 118 -5.07 -23.35 5.72
C VAL A 118 -3.75 -22.59 5.66
N GLU A 119 -2.60 -23.28 5.67
CA GLU A 119 -1.28 -22.64 5.56
C GLU A 119 -1.08 -21.95 4.21
N ALA A 120 -1.66 -22.50 3.13
CA ALA A 120 -1.55 -21.92 1.79
C ALA A 120 -2.19 -20.53 1.69
N LEU A 121 -3.20 -20.24 2.50
CA LEU A 121 -3.88 -18.94 2.53
C LEU A 121 -3.04 -17.84 3.20
N ARG A 122 -2.00 -18.17 3.96
CA ARG A 122 -1.17 -17.21 4.69
C ARG A 122 -1.99 -16.21 5.50
N LEU A 123 -2.83 -16.73 6.38
CA LEU A 123 -3.78 -15.95 7.14
C LEU A 123 -3.10 -15.04 8.16
N ILE A 124 -3.65 -13.86 8.33
CA ILE A 124 -3.24 -12.86 9.34
C ILE A 124 -4.46 -12.54 10.20
N ILE A 125 -4.25 -12.44 11.51
CA ILE A 125 -5.27 -11.93 12.43
C ILE A 125 -5.37 -10.42 12.20
N ALA A 126 -6.55 -9.96 11.79
CA ALA A 126 -6.81 -8.55 11.53
C ALA A 126 -6.79 -7.73 12.82
N VAL A 127 -6.56 -6.44 12.66
CA VAL A 127 -6.73 -5.48 13.75
C VAL A 127 -7.80 -4.46 13.38
N PRO A 128 -8.63 -4.04 14.35
CA PRO A 128 -9.65 -3.03 14.09
C PRO A 128 -8.98 -1.72 13.69
N HIS A 129 -9.52 -1.09 12.67
CA HIS A 129 -9.13 0.25 12.26
C HIS A 129 -10.26 1.21 12.65
N HIS A 130 -9.98 2.02 13.64
CA HIS A 130 -10.82 3.15 14.01
C HIS A 130 -10.33 4.39 13.26
N PRO A 131 -11.23 5.25 12.77
CA PRO A 131 -10.82 6.54 12.25
C PRO A 131 -9.97 7.26 13.31
N GLY A 132 -8.98 8.02 12.87
CA GLY A 132 -8.25 8.92 13.74
C GLY A 132 -9.19 9.97 14.35
N PHE A 133 -8.63 10.84 15.17
CA PHE A 133 -9.35 12.00 15.67
C PHE A 133 -9.92 12.80 14.49
N PHE A 134 -11.22 13.05 14.51
CA PHE A 134 -11.88 13.90 13.54
C PHE A 134 -11.80 15.35 14.00
N ASP A 135 -11.09 16.19 13.25
CA ASP A 135 -10.97 17.62 13.51
C ASP A 135 -12.10 18.35 12.75
N LEU A 136 -13.16 18.66 13.48
CA LEU A 136 -14.29 19.41 12.91
C LEU A 136 -13.92 20.85 12.59
N SER A 137 -12.99 21.44 13.34
CA SER A 137 -12.55 22.81 13.10
C SER A 137 -11.83 22.93 11.76
N GLU A 138 -10.88 22.01 11.45
CA GLU A 138 -10.19 21.95 10.17
C GLU A 138 -11.18 21.77 9.01
N HIS A 139 -12.16 20.88 9.17
CA HIS A 139 -13.18 20.67 8.15
C HIS A 139 -14.06 21.90 7.93
N LEU A 140 -14.45 22.63 8.99
CA LEU A 140 -15.29 23.83 8.88
C LEU A 140 -14.53 25.02 8.28
N MET A 141 -13.22 25.12 8.50
CA MET A 141 -12.39 26.19 7.92
C MET A 141 -12.41 26.21 6.38
N ASP A 142 -12.69 25.08 5.73
CA ASP A 142 -12.85 25.02 4.28
C ASP A 142 -14.10 25.77 3.76
N TYR A 143 -15.05 26.08 4.65
CA TYR A 143 -16.37 26.68 4.30
C TYR A 143 -16.56 28.08 4.85
N VAL A 144 -15.64 28.60 5.65
CA VAL A 144 -15.72 29.94 6.25
C VAL A 144 -14.62 30.85 5.66
N CYS A 145 -14.82 32.15 5.74
CA CYS A 145 -13.79 33.11 5.32
C CYS A 145 -12.62 33.11 6.31
N ASP A 146 -11.41 33.44 5.84
CA ASP A 146 -10.15 33.38 6.61
C ASP A 146 -10.19 34.11 7.96
N ASP A 147 -11.03 35.15 8.10
CA ASP A 147 -11.16 35.97 9.32
C ASP A 147 -12.46 35.67 10.11
N ALA A 148 -13.18 34.58 9.77
CA ALA A 148 -14.43 34.25 10.43
C ALA A 148 -14.23 33.34 11.64
N ASP A 149 -14.92 33.65 12.74
CA ASP A 149 -15.02 32.74 13.88
C ASP A 149 -15.90 31.54 13.49
N LEU A 150 -15.50 30.33 13.95
CA LEU A 150 -16.30 29.15 13.76
C LEU A 150 -17.63 29.26 14.50
N PRO A 151 -18.77 28.90 13.87
CA PRO A 151 -20.08 29.11 14.43
C PRO A 151 -20.40 28.09 15.55
N GLY A 152 -21.03 28.59 16.61
CA GLY A 152 -21.69 27.77 17.60
C GLY A 152 -20.76 26.95 18.49
N ASP A 153 -21.31 25.86 19.02
CA ASP A 153 -20.62 24.94 19.94
C ASP A 153 -20.01 23.74 19.15
N TYR A 154 -19.13 24.06 18.19
CA TYR A 154 -18.52 23.03 17.35
C TYR A 154 -17.64 22.05 18.14
N GLU A 155 -17.04 22.48 19.26
CA GLU A 155 -16.22 21.65 20.14
C GLU A 155 -17.04 20.51 20.78
N ALA A 156 -18.30 20.80 21.19
CA ALA A 156 -19.19 19.78 21.70
C ALA A 156 -19.59 18.78 20.61
N ALA A 157 -19.84 19.25 19.40
CA ALA A 157 -20.14 18.40 18.26
C ALA A 157 -18.93 17.52 17.87
N GLU A 158 -17.73 18.09 17.82
CA GLU A 158 -16.48 17.38 17.58
C GLU A 158 -16.25 16.27 18.60
N LYS A 159 -16.41 16.61 19.89
CA LYS A 159 -16.30 15.63 20.97
C LYS A 159 -17.32 14.50 20.81
N ALA A 160 -18.58 14.81 20.51
CA ALA A 160 -19.62 13.79 20.33
C ALA A 160 -19.32 12.85 19.16
N ILE A 161 -18.81 13.38 18.04
CA ILE A 161 -18.36 12.57 16.88
C ILE A 161 -17.20 11.66 17.29
N ASN A 162 -16.19 12.20 17.95
CA ASN A 162 -15.01 11.44 18.34
C ASN A 162 -15.33 10.37 19.42
N ASP A 163 -16.24 10.65 20.33
CA ASP A 163 -16.74 9.67 21.30
C ASP A 163 -17.50 8.54 20.58
N TYR A 164 -18.38 8.87 19.63
CA TYR A 164 -19.08 7.90 18.81
C TYR A 164 -18.12 6.98 18.03
N LEU A 165 -17.08 7.54 17.41
CA LEU A 165 -16.08 6.78 16.65
C LEU A 165 -15.25 5.84 17.53
N LYS A 166 -15.07 6.15 18.81
CA LYS A 166 -14.32 5.30 19.77
C LYS A 166 -15.15 4.19 20.37
N GLU A 167 -16.44 4.45 20.63
CA GLU A 167 -17.32 3.56 21.38
C GLU A 167 -18.01 2.51 20.51
N ASN A 168 -18.03 2.73 19.19
CA ASN A 168 -18.70 1.82 18.27
C ASN A 168 -17.74 0.80 17.65
N GLU A 169 -18.30 -0.20 16.96
CA GLU A 169 -17.54 -1.19 16.22
C GLU A 169 -16.60 -0.53 15.21
N PRO A 170 -15.44 -1.14 14.91
CA PRO A 170 -14.50 -0.58 13.97
C PRO A 170 -15.14 -0.44 12.58
N LEU A 171 -14.93 0.68 11.92
CA LEU A 171 -15.44 0.93 10.57
C LEU A 171 -14.77 0.07 9.51
N SER A 172 -13.56 -0.39 9.78
CA SER A 172 -12.80 -1.25 8.88
C SER A 172 -11.76 -2.07 9.66
N TRP A 173 -11.08 -2.94 8.94
CA TRP A 173 -10.04 -3.79 9.48
C TRP A 173 -8.78 -3.65 8.65
N THR A 174 -7.62 -3.84 9.26
CA THR A 174 -6.31 -3.82 8.59
C THR A 174 -5.49 -5.05 8.96
N HIS A 175 -4.45 -5.33 8.17
CA HIS A 175 -3.54 -6.43 8.44
C HIS A 175 -2.85 -6.24 9.79
N GLY A 176 -3.00 -7.23 10.67
CA GLY A 176 -2.32 -7.25 11.96
C GLY A 176 -0.88 -7.77 11.85
N LYS A 177 -0.23 -7.87 13.00
CA LYS A 177 1.15 -8.36 13.10
C LYS A 177 1.25 -9.86 13.40
N TYR A 178 0.15 -10.50 13.74
CA TYR A 178 0.11 -11.91 14.14
C TYR A 178 -0.45 -12.79 13.04
N ARG A 179 0.10 -13.99 12.89
CA ARG A 179 -0.52 -15.06 12.12
C ARG A 179 -1.31 -15.98 13.07
N PRO A 180 -2.46 -16.53 12.64
CA PRO A 180 -3.18 -17.49 13.47
C PRO A 180 -2.41 -18.82 13.56
N SER A 181 -2.52 -19.50 14.69
CA SER A 181 -2.14 -20.90 14.81
C SER A 181 -3.11 -21.76 13.98
N VAL A 182 -2.61 -22.54 13.06
CA VAL A 182 -3.43 -23.46 12.25
C VAL A 182 -4.20 -24.43 13.14
N ALA A 183 -3.56 -24.94 14.19
CA ALA A 183 -4.21 -25.81 15.16
C ALA A 183 -5.43 -25.14 15.79
N SER A 184 -5.36 -23.86 16.14
CA SER A 184 -6.50 -23.13 16.73
C SER A 184 -7.67 -22.99 15.76
N ILE A 185 -7.43 -22.87 14.45
CA ILE A 185 -8.48 -22.82 13.44
C ILE A 185 -9.17 -24.19 13.33
N LEU A 186 -8.39 -25.27 13.29
CA LEU A 186 -8.92 -26.65 13.18
C LEU A 186 -9.68 -27.07 14.44
N ASP A 187 -9.20 -26.68 15.63
CA ASP A 187 -9.84 -26.99 16.92
C ASP A 187 -11.21 -26.30 17.09
N LEU A 188 -11.41 -25.11 16.50
CA LEU A 188 -12.70 -24.39 16.56
C LEU A 188 -13.81 -25.11 15.80
N ARG A 189 -13.48 -25.92 14.81
CA ARG A 189 -14.43 -26.71 14.04
C ARG A 189 -15.02 -27.86 14.87
N GLU A 190 -14.25 -28.39 15.86
CA GLU A 190 -14.68 -29.58 16.64
C GLU A 190 -15.62 -29.22 17.81
N LYS A 191 -15.92 -27.92 18.00
CA LYS A 191 -16.79 -27.39 19.05
C LYS A 191 -18.16 -27.04 18.51
#